data_50c09b3833b092495131d77743003865
#
_entry.id   50c09b3833b092495131d77743003865
#
_cell.length_a   1.000
_cell.length_b   1.000
_cell.length_c   1.000
_cell.angle_alpha   90.00
_cell.angle_beta   90.00
_cell.angle_gamma   90.00
#
_symmetry.space_group_name_H-M   'P 1'
#
loop_
_entity.id
_entity.type
_entity.pdbx_description
1 polymer ?
#
loop_
_entity_poly.entity_id
_entity_poly.type
_entity_poly.pdbx_seq_one_letter_code
_entity_poly.pdbx_strand_id
1 'polypeptide(L)'
;MKILLSGFCLLSFLSLSAQDSLTILFAGDAMMHQKQLDNTRRGDFFDLGSYFANIEREVKSADIAVVNFEVPLGGEPYSGYPAFSAPEDFALALQKAGFDFFLLANNHCLDRRTRGFVRTIQALDSLGIRHTGTFLDCDHRHRTYPMLLRKKDFRIIMLNYTYGTNGLKVDIPRIINYIDKEIMKGDIAEAKLFNPDFIIANMHWGLEYERIPSREQRELADWLLRQGVDLVIGSHPHVVQPMELRRGKEGVTDRLVVYSLGNFISNMSREHTDGGVMVKVVLGRKGLRRYIVSAQYSLIYSSRYKNEQGKEDIRVVPAASWLGKNQNSSFSVDSALIKY
;
A
#
# COMPACT_ATOMS: atom_id res chain seq x y z
N MET A 1 -14.27 -47.36 -60.14
CA MET A 1 -14.55 -45.98 -59.77
C MET A 1 -14.45 -45.90 -58.24
N LYS A 2 -13.28 -45.50 -57.68
CA LYS A 2 -13.03 -45.41 -56.25
C LYS A 2 -13.22 -43.96 -55.80
N ILE A 3 -14.21 -43.73 -54.94
CA ILE A 3 -14.48 -42.43 -54.33
C ILE A 3 -13.63 -42.34 -53.08
N LEU A 4 -12.65 -41.42 -53.07
CA LEU A 4 -11.91 -41.03 -51.87
C LEU A 4 -12.75 -39.98 -51.09
N LEU A 5 -13.22 -40.34 -49.89
CA LEU A 5 -13.71 -39.37 -48.93
C LEU A 5 -12.52 -38.81 -48.15
N SER A 6 -12.17 -37.57 -48.39
CA SER A 6 -11.24 -36.83 -47.58
C SER A 6 -11.98 -36.23 -46.36
N GLY A 7 -11.75 -36.82 -45.19
CA GLY A 7 -12.25 -36.30 -43.91
C GLY A 7 -11.49 -35.00 -43.52
N PHE A 8 -12.21 -33.89 -43.48
CA PHE A 8 -11.73 -32.62 -42.97
C PHE A 8 -11.81 -32.65 -41.41
N CYS A 9 -10.69 -32.87 -40.76
CA CYS A 9 -10.62 -32.82 -39.31
C CYS A 9 -10.58 -31.36 -38.89
N LEU A 10 -11.71 -30.80 -38.40
CA LEU A 10 -11.79 -29.47 -37.79
C LEU A 10 -11.10 -29.53 -36.42
N LEU A 11 -9.84 -29.13 -36.36
CA LEU A 11 -9.15 -28.85 -35.10
C LEU A 11 -9.74 -27.57 -34.51
N SER A 12 -10.72 -27.70 -33.61
CA SER A 12 -11.15 -26.62 -32.75
C SER A 12 -10.03 -26.30 -31.75
N PHE A 13 -9.27 -25.25 -32.04
CA PHE A 13 -8.39 -24.64 -31.04
C PHE A 13 -9.27 -24.07 -29.92
N LEU A 14 -9.44 -24.82 -28.85
CA LEU A 14 -9.85 -24.27 -27.57
C LEU A 14 -8.74 -23.32 -27.14
N SER A 15 -8.88 -22.04 -27.50
CA SER A 15 -8.10 -20.97 -26.84
C SER A 15 -8.44 -21.04 -25.36
N LEU A 16 -7.57 -21.67 -24.55
CA LEU A 16 -7.56 -21.39 -23.13
C LEU A 16 -7.29 -19.89 -23.02
N SER A 17 -8.37 -19.11 -22.84
CA SER A 17 -8.24 -17.71 -22.45
C SER A 17 -7.40 -17.69 -21.17
N ALA A 18 -6.17 -17.23 -21.27
CA ALA A 18 -5.36 -16.97 -20.09
C ALA A 18 -6.22 -16.06 -19.18
N GLN A 19 -6.45 -16.52 -17.98
CA GLN A 19 -7.27 -15.80 -17.02
C GLN A 19 -6.52 -14.51 -16.69
N ASP A 20 -7.01 -13.37 -17.18
CA ASP A 20 -6.40 -12.07 -16.90
C ASP A 20 -6.32 -11.86 -15.39
N SER A 21 -5.12 -11.74 -14.88
CA SER A 21 -4.89 -11.50 -13.45
C SER A 21 -3.88 -10.38 -13.22
N LEU A 22 -4.15 -9.59 -12.19
CA LEU A 22 -3.29 -8.51 -11.73
C LEU A 22 -2.93 -8.73 -10.26
N THR A 23 -1.64 -8.68 -9.95
CA THR A 23 -1.14 -8.84 -8.59
C THR A 23 -0.79 -7.47 -8.01
N ILE A 24 -1.41 -7.12 -6.87
CA ILE A 24 -1.09 -5.91 -6.13
C ILE A 24 -0.56 -6.30 -4.75
N LEU A 25 0.56 -5.71 -4.34
CA LEU A 25 1.13 -5.86 -3.01
C LEU A 25 0.97 -4.55 -2.24
N PHE A 26 0.50 -4.65 -1.00
CA PHE A 26 0.37 -3.53 -0.08
C PHE A 26 1.29 -3.72 1.11
N ALA A 27 2.03 -2.68 1.48
CA ALA A 27 2.84 -2.61 2.69
C ALA A 27 2.38 -1.44 3.57
N GLY A 28 2.54 -1.59 4.88
CA GLY A 28 2.11 -0.62 5.88
C GLY A 28 3.01 0.60 6.01
N ASP A 29 3.18 1.09 7.22
CA ASP A 29 3.78 2.38 7.55
C ASP A 29 5.30 2.36 7.35
N ALA A 30 5.79 3.10 6.35
CA ALA A 30 7.21 3.30 6.09
C ALA A 30 7.66 4.60 6.75
N MET A 31 8.39 4.46 7.86
CA MET A 31 8.85 5.56 8.70
C MET A 31 10.38 5.58 8.80
N MET A 32 10.96 6.76 8.95
CA MET A 32 12.40 6.95 9.15
C MET A 32 12.67 7.74 10.42
N HIS A 33 13.06 7.03 11.48
CA HIS A 33 13.38 7.61 12.79
C HIS A 33 14.83 8.10 12.86
N GLN A 34 15.16 8.87 13.91
CA GLN A 34 16.49 9.46 14.07
C GLN A 34 17.61 8.42 14.01
N LYS A 35 17.45 7.28 14.67
CA LYS A 35 18.47 6.21 14.66
C LYS A 35 18.75 5.68 13.25
N GLN A 36 17.74 5.59 12.41
CA GLN A 36 17.91 5.18 11.02
C GLN A 36 18.68 6.23 10.22
N LEU A 37 18.38 7.53 10.44
CA LEU A 37 19.12 8.64 9.85
C LEU A 37 20.61 8.60 10.25
N ASP A 38 20.87 8.47 11.55
CA ASP A 38 22.23 8.48 12.09
C ASP A 38 23.08 7.28 11.59
N ASN A 39 22.44 6.13 11.44
CA ASN A 39 23.13 4.91 11.03
C ASN A 39 23.40 4.83 9.54
N THR A 40 22.58 5.46 8.72
CA THR A 40 22.67 5.36 7.26
C THR A 40 23.39 6.53 6.61
N ARG A 41 23.64 7.63 7.34
CA ARG A 41 24.32 8.81 6.81
C ARG A 41 25.77 8.49 6.39
N ARG A 42 26.11 8.85 5.15
CA ARG A 42 27.46 8.72 4.55
C ARG A 42 27.83 10.03 3.86
N GLY A 43 28.31 11.01 4.65
CA GLY A 43 28.56 12.36 4.13
C GLY A 43 27.24 13.02 3.68
N ASP A 44 27.10 13.24 2.39
CA ASP A 44 25.95 13.96 1.81
C ASP A 44 24.79 13.06 1.38
N PHE A 45 24.91 11.73 1.49
CA PHE A 45 23.87 10.77 1.13
C PHE A 45 23.56 9.79 2.26
N PHE A 46 22.47 9.00 2.10
CA PHE A 46 22.06 7.99 3.07
C PHE A 46 22.05 6.59 2.41
N ASP A 47 22.84 5.67 2.94
CA ASP A 47 22.93 4.30 2.46
C ASP A 47 21.89 3.41 3.11
N LEU A 48 20.80 3.16 2.39
CA LEU A 48 19.67 2.33 2.79
C LEU A 48 19.62 1.01 2.01
N GLY A 49 20.68 0.67 1.26
CA GLY A 49 20.70 -0.48 0.36
C GLY A 49 20.40 -1.82 1.04
N SER A 50 20.81 -2.00 2.29
CA SER A 50 20.57 -3.24 3.05
C SER A 50 19.16 -3.34 3.67
N TYR A 51 18.43 -2.23 3.77
CA TYR A 51 17.18 -2.17 4.53
C TYR A 51 16.08 -3.06 3.94
N PHE A 52 16.02 -3.18 2.63
CA PHE A 52 14.93 -3.86 1.92
C PHE A 52 15.40 -5.10 1.13
N ALA A 53 16.70 -5.43 1.15
CA ALA A 53 17.27 -6.51 0.35
C ALA A 53 16.58 -7.87 0.56
N ASN A 54 16.10 -8.16 1.78
CA ASN A 54 15.49 -9.45 2.10
C ASN A 54 14.04 -9.60 1.59
N ILE A 55 13.37 -8.49 1.24
CA ILE A 55 11.98 -8.50 0.77
C ILE A 55 11.84 -8.02 -0.69
N GLU A 56 12.91 -7.53 -1.30
CA GLU A 56 12.93 -6.98 -2.65
C GLU A 56 12.32 -7.95 -3.67
N ARG A 57 12.69 -9.23 -3.60
CA ARG A 57 12.18 -10.27 -4.50
C ARG A 57 10.66 -10.41 -4.39
N GLU A 58 10.14 -10.35 -3.18
CA GLU A 58 8.70 -10.46 -2.94
C GLU A 58 7.95 -9.24 -3.45
N VAL A 59 8.44 -8.04 -3.14
CA VAL A 59 7.86 -6.77 -3.61
C VAL A 59 7.84 -6.74 -5.14
N LYS A 60 8.98 -7.04 -5.80
CA LYS A 60 9.11 -7.06 -7.27
C LYS A 60 8.30 -8.17 -7.96
N SER A 61 7.80 -9.15 -7.21
CA SER A 61 6.92 -10.19 -7.77
C SER A 61 5.50 -9.72 -8.04
N ALA A 62 5.11 -8.56 -7.51
CA ALA A 62 3.82 -7.95 -7.78
C ALA A 62 3.85 -7.10 -9.06
N ASP A 63 2.70 -6.95 -9.71
CA ASP A 63 2.54 -6.06 -10.86
C ASP A 63 2.51 -4.58 -10.43
N ILE A 64 1.99 -4.32 -9.22
CA ILE A 64 1.93 -3.02 -8.57
C ILE A 64 2.26 -3.22 -7.09
N ALA A 65 3.20 -2.46 -6.53
CA ALA A 65 3.49 -2.45 -5.11
C ALA A 65 3.23 -1.07 -4.51
N VAL A 66 2.49 -1.04 -3.40
CA VAL A 66 1.98 0.15 -2.73
C VAL A 66 2.51 0.21 -1.30
N VAL A 67 2.93 1.39 -0.84
CA VAL A 67 3.38 1.61 0.54
C VAL A 67 2.77 2.87 1.14
N ASN A 68 2.42 2.84 2.42
CA ASN A 68 2.10 4.07 3.16
C ASN A 68 3.39 4.80 3.53
N PHE A 69 3.66 5.92 2.85
CA PHE A 69 4.88 6.72 3.03
C PHE A 69 4.65 7.75 4.12
N GLU A 70 4.91 7.36 5.37
CA GLU A 70 4.52 8.10 6.58
C GLU A 70 5.61 9.02 7.10
N VAL A 71 6.29 9.69 6.19
CA VAL A 71 7.26 10.74 6.48
C VAL A 71 7.27 11.77 5.35
N PRO A 72 7.43 13.08 5.62
CA PRO A 72 7.66 14.05 4.57
C PRO A 72 9.13 14.05 4.12
N LEU A 73 9.37 14.35 2.86
CA LEU A 73 10.67 14.73 2.30
C LEU A 73 10.90 16.22 2.51
N GLY A 74 10.97 16.64 3.77
CA GLY A 74 10.97 18.05 4.17
C GLY A 74 12.26 18.83 3.89
N GLY A 75 13.32 18.11 3.51
CA GLY A 75 14.68 18.66 3.38
C GLY A 75 15.39 18.80 4.71
N GLU A 76 16.62 19.28 4.67
CA GLU A 76 17.43 19.53 5.87
C GLU A 76 16.85 20.63 6.77
N PRO A 77 17.08 20.53 8.12
CA PRO A 77 17.71 19.41 8.80
C PRO A 77 16.77 18.19 8.82
N TYR A 78 17.33 17.02 8.49
CA TYR A 78 16.60 15.75 8.59
C TYR A 78 16.35 15.40 10.06
N SER A 79 15.21 14.75 10.34
CA SER A 79 14.79 14.44 11.72
C SER A 79 13.85 13.24 11.76
N GLY A 80 13.91 12.52 12.88
CA GLY A 80 12.93 11.52 13.27
C GLY A 80 11.72 12.12 14.00
N TYR A 81 11.03 11.25 14.76
CA TYR A 81 9.88 11.66 15.59
C TYR A 81 10.28 12.76 16.59
N PRO A 82 9.42 13.75 16.92
CA PRO A 82 8.00 13.83 16.50
C PRO A 82 7.76 14.57 15.18
N ALA A 83 8.72 15.24 14.60
CA ALA A 83 8.59 16.03 13.38
C ALA A 83 9.52 15.48 12.31
N PHE A 84 9.05 14.43 11.63
CA PHE A 84 9.83 13.73 10.63
C PHE A 84 10.27 14.62 9.47
N SER A 85 11.48 14.36 8.97
CA SER A 85 11.99 14.83 7.69
C SER A 85 12.96 13.79 7.15
N ALA A 86 12.53 12.98 6.21
CA ALA A 86 13.38 11.98 5.56
C ALA A 86 14.14 12.56 4.37
N PRO A 87 15.34 12.02 4.05
CA PRO A 87 16.04 12.32 2.79
C PRO A 87 15.37 11.59 1.62
N GLU A 88 15.59 12.08 0.42
CA GLU A 88 15.12 11.46 -0.83
C GLU A 88 15.66 10.04 -1.03
N ASP A 89 16.83 9.75 -0.49
CA ASP A 89 17.43 8.40 -0.49
C ASP A 89 16.48 7.35 0.08
N PHE A 90 15.63 7.72 1.05
CA PHE A 90 14.65 6.80 1.61
C PHE A 90 13.55 6.44 0.59
N ALA A 91 13.03 7.43 -0.12
CA ALA A 91 12.06 7.21 -1.19
C ALA A 91 12.67 6.40 -2.36
N LEU A 92 13.91 6.73 -2.75
CA LEU A 92 14.66 5.99 -3.77
C LEU A 92 14.93 4.53 -3.36
N ALA A 93 15.27 4.28 -2.09
CA ALA A 93 15.49 2.93 -1.59
C ALA A 93 14.20 2.08 -1.64
N LEU A 94 13.06 2.65 -1.30
CA LEU A 94 11.74 2.01 -1.44
C LEU A 94 11.40 1.74 -2.91
N GLN A 95 11.62 2.71 -3.80
CA GLN A 95 11.41 2.54 -5.24
C GLN A 95 12.33 1.44 -5.80
N LYS A 96 13.60 1.41 -5.42
CA LYS A 96 14.56 0.37 -5.81
C LYS A 96 14.13 -1.02 -5.30
N ALA A 97 13.55 -1.09 -4.11
CA ALA A 97 12.98 -2.32 -3.55
C ALA A 97 11.76 -2.82 -4.35
N GLY A 98 11.19 -1.99 -5.20
CA GLY A 98 10.08 -2.35 -6.12
C GLY A 98 8.75 -1.68 -5.81
N PHE A 99 8.70 -0.73 -4.89
CA PHE A 99 7.46 0.03 -4.64
C PHE A 99 7.21 1.05 -5.75
N ASP A 100 6.04 0.96 -6.37
CA ASP A 100 5.63 1.78 -7.51
C ASP A 100 4.79 2.98 -7.11
N PHE A 101 4.14 2.91 -5.93
CA PHE A 101 3.07 3.83 -5.57
C PHE A 101 3.08 4.16 -4.07
N PHE A 102 3.16 5.45 -3.75
CA PHE A 102 3.27 5.97 -2.40
C PHE A 102 1.97 6.65 -1.96
N LEU A 103 1.48 6.30 -0.77
CA LEU A 103 0.32 6.91 -0.13
C LEU A 103 0.79 8.01 0.82
N LEU A 104 0.32 9.24 0.60
CA LEU A 104 0.79 10.42 1.32
C LEU A 104 -0.23 11.00 2.30
N ALA A 105 -1.52 10.62 2.22
CA ALA A 105 -2.50 11.05 3.19
C ALA A 105 -2.32 10.28 4.49
N ASN A 106 -1.52 10.82 5.40
CA ASN A 106 -1.26 10.30 6.73
C ASN A 106 -1.08 11.46 7.72
N ASN A 107 -1.01 11.15 9.02
CA ASN A 107 -0.93 12.16 10.08
C ASN A 107 0.41 12.91 10.12
N HIS A 108 1.49 12.38 9.50
CA HIS A 108 2.82 12.98 9.44
C HIS A 108 3.08 13.81 8.17
N CYS A 109 2.15 13.86 7.21
CA CYS A 109 2.36 14.58 5.96
C CYS A 109 2.60 16.10 6.12
N LEU A 110 2.24 16.69 7.27
CA LEU A 110 2.45 18.11 7.61
C LEU A 110 3.55 18.36 8.65
N ASP A 111 4.34 17.37 9.08
CA ASP A 111 5.37 17.55 10.12
C ASP A 111 6.36 18.68 9.82
N ARG A 112 6.63 18.93 8.55
CA ARG A 112 7.50 20.02 8.07
C ARG A 112 6.70 21.20 7.52
N ARG A 113 5.44 21.36 7.98
CA ARG A 113 4.53 22.44 7.60
C ARG A 113 4.37 22.53 6.07
N THR A 114 3.84 23.62 5.59
CA THR A 114 3.58 23.87 4.15
C THR A 114 4.82 23.68 3.29
N ARG A 115 5.99 24.15 3.75
CA ARG A 115 7.24 24.01 2.98
C ARG A 115 7.60 22.54 2.75
N GLY A 116 7.58 21.72 3.80
CA GLY A 116 7.90 20.31 3.67
C GLY A 116 6.84 19.52 2.89
N PHE A 117 5.57 19.88 3.06
CA PHE A 117 4.45 19.31 2.30
C PHE A 117 4.63 19.53 0.78
N VAL A 118 4.86 20.77 0.36
CA VAL A 118 5.10 21.11 -1.07
C VAL A 118 6.34 20.40 -1.59
N ARG A 119 7.44 20.44 -0.81
CA ARG A 119 8.70 19.80 -1.19
C ARG A 119 8.55 18.28 -1.35
N THR A 120 7.78 17.62 -0.50
CA THR A 120 7.52 16.17 -0.60
C THR A 120 6.90 15.82 -1.95
N ILE A 121 5.83 16.53 -2.35
CA ILE A 121 5.16 16.32 -3.63
C ILE A 121 6.16 16.54 -4.79
N GLN A 122 6.86 17.68 -4.79
CA GLN A 122 7.81 18.04 -5.84
C GLN A 122 8.99 17.06 -5.93
N ALA A 123 9.51 16.59 -4.79
CA ALA A 123 10.60 15.62 -4.77
C ALA A 123 10.14 14.28 -5.37
N LEU A 124 8.98 13.77 -5.00
CA LEU A 124 8.44 12.53 -5.56
C LEU A 124 8.15 12.66 -7.06
N ASP A 125 7.59 13.79 -7.50
CA ASP A 125 7.40 14.10 -8.93
C ASP A 125 8.73 14.08 -9.69
N SER A 126 9.76 14.72 -9.14
CA SER A 126 11.11 14.78 -9.74
C SER A 126 11.78 13.42 -9.81
N LEU A 127 11.51 12.53 -8.86
CA LEU A 127 11.98 11.15 -8.82
C LEU A 127 11.15 10.19 -9.70
N GLY A 128 10.06 10.68 -10.29
CA GLY A 128 9.13 9.86 -11.07
C GLY A 128 8.37 8.83 -10.22
N ILE A 129 8.21 9.06 -8.92
CA ILE A 129 7.50 8.17 -8.00
C ILE A 129 6.03 8.58 -7.96
N ARG A 130 5.15 7.68 -8.38
CA ARG A 130 3.71 7.93 -8.33
C ARG A 130 3.19 7.96 -6.89
N HIS A 131 2.37 8.96 -6.60
CA HIS A 131 1.83 9.17 -5.25
C HIS A 131 0.42 9.77 -5.29
N THR A 132 -0.29 9.71 -4.16
CA THR A 132 -1.61 10.35 -4.03
C THR A 132 -1.94 10.63 -2.55
N GLY A 133 -3.01 11.40 -2.35
CA GLY A 133 -3.55 11.73 -1.02
C GLY A 133 -3.27 13.17 -0.59
N THR A 134 -2.25 13.82 -1.20
CA THR A 134 -1.87 15.21 -0.95
C THR A 134 -1.67 15.96 -2.26
N PHE A 135 -2.07 17.25 -2.33
CA PHE A 135 -2.09 18.00 -3.57
C PHE A 135 -1.69 19.46 -3.34
N LEU A 136 -1.03 20.06 -4.33
CA LEU A 136 -0.58 21.46 -4.27
C LEU A 136 -1.75 22.43 -4.26
N ASP A 137 -2.83 22.11 -4.97
CA ASP A 137 -4.04 22.91 -5.13
C ASP A 137 -5.21 22.08 -5.72
N CYS A 138 -6.36 22.74 -5.93
CA CYS A 138 -7.54 22.10 -6.54
C CYS A 138 -7.27 21.60 -7.96
N ASP A 139 -6.52 22.34 -8.77
CA ASP A 139 -6.22 21.96 -10.15
C ASP A 139 -5.31 20.75 -10.20
N HIS A 140 -4.31 20.69 -9.32
CA HIS A 140 -3.46 19.50 -9.18
C HIS A 140 -4.30 18.28 -8.78
N ARG A 141 -5.18 18.42 -7.76
CA ARG A 141 -6.07 17.34 -7.34
C ARG A 141 -6.99 16.89 -8.48
N HIS A 142 -7.64 17.82 -9.16
CA HIS A 142 -8.57 17.49 -10.25
C HIS A 142 -7.90 16.73 -11.41
N ARG A 143 -6.65 17.06 -11.73
CA ARG A 143 -5.90 16.39 -12.80
C ARG A 143 -5.38 14.99 -12.40
N THR A 144 -5.15 14.74 -11.13
CA THR A 144 -4.44 13.54 -10.66
C THR A 144 -5.26 12.62 -9.77
N TYR A 145 -6.46 13.03 -9.39
CA TYR A 145 -7.33 12.29 -8.48
C TYR A 145 -8.79 12.28 -8.94
N PRO A 146 -9.52 11.15 -8.84
CA PRO A 146 -9.08 9.84 -8.36
C PRO A 146 -7.97 9.22 -9.22
N MET A 147 -6.96 8.60 -8.58
CA MET A 147 -5.79 8.10 -9.30
C MET A 147 -6.10 6.81 -10.07
N LEU A 148 -6.09 6.91 -11.41
CA LEU A 148 -6.27 5.75 -12.29
C LEU A 148 -4.93 5.10 -12.64
N LEU A 149 -4.77 3.83 -12.26
CA LEU A 149 -3.66 2.98 -12.66
C LEU A 149 -4.10 2.01 -13.76
N ARG A 150 -3.30 1.92 -14.83
CA ARG A 150 -3.50 0.96 -15.92
C ARG A 150 -2.34 -0.01 -15.93
N LYS A 151 -2.64 -1.31 -15.80
CA LYS A 151 -1.63 -2.38 -15.85
C LYS A 151 -2.28 -3.66 -16.35
N LYS A 152 -1.70 -4.34 -17.35
CA LYS A 152 -2.23 -5.60 -17.91
C LYS A 152 -3.74 -5.50 -18.21
N ASP A 153 -4.20 -4.58 -18.95
CA ASP A 153 -5.62 -4.35 -19.28
C ASP A 153 -6.57 -4.09 -18.11
N PHE A 154 -6.07 -4.05 -16.86
CA PHE A 154 -6.84 -3.64 -15.69
C PHE A 154 -6.82 -2.13 -15.51
N ARG A 155 -7.96 -1.59 -15.09
CA ARG A 155 -8.15 -0.22 -14.64
C ARG A 155 -8.43 -0.23 -13.14
N ILE A 156 -7.47 0.24 -12.37
CA ILE A 156 -7.55 0.27 -10.91
C ILE A 156 -7.61 1.73 -10.47
N ILE A 157 -8.61 2.07 -9.67
CA ILE A 157 -8.64 3.36 -8.98
C ILE A 157 -8.03 3.20 -7.60
N MET A 158 -7.07 4.07 -7.27
CA MET A 158 -6.51 4.25 -5.94
C MET A 158 -7.05 5.51 -5.30
N LEU A 159 -7.69 5.36 -4.15
CA LEU A 159 -8.11 6.43 -3.25
C LEU A 159 -7.25 6.37 -2.00
N ASN A 160 -6.95 7.54 -1.40
CA ASN A 160 -6.15 7.62 -0.17
C ASN A 160 -6.66 8.75 0.72
N TYR A 161 -6.92 8.45 2.00
CA TYR A 161 -7.48 9.38 2.98
C TYR A 161 -6.83 9.22 4.36
N THR A 162 -6.78 10.31 5.13
CA THR A 162 -6.30 10.30 6.52
C THR A 162 -7.33 10.87 7.49
N TYR A 163 -7.29 10.39 8.73
CA TYR A 163 -8.14 10.92 9.82
C TYR A 163 -7.70 12.31 10.27
N GLY A 164 -6.45 12.69 10.04
CA GLY A 164 -5.92 13.94 10.56
C GLY A 164 -4.44 14.14 10.25
N THR A 165 -3.87 15.21 10.81
CA THR A 165 -2.50 15.69 10.60
C THR A 165 -1.86 16.15 11.93
N ASN A 166 -2.04 15.37 13.00
CA ASN A 166 -1.51 15.67 14.34
C ASN A 166 -1.84 17.09 14.82
N GLY A 167 -3.06 17.57 14.53
CA GLY A 167 -3.53 18.90 14.91
C GLY A 167 -2.96 20.04 14.05
N LEU A 168 -2.13 19.76 13.06
CA LEU A 168 -1.60 20.75 12.13
C LEU A 168 -2.64 21.06 11.06
N LYS A 169 -2.78 22.35 10.71
CA LYS A 169 -3.68 22.79 9.64
C LYS A 169 -2.90 22.95 8.33
N VAL A 170 -3.51 22.46 7.25
CA VAL A 170 -3.00 22.71 5.90
C VAL A 170 -3.37 24.12 5.45
N ASP A 171 -2.42 24.84 4.85
CA ASP A 171 -2.66 26.17 4.32
C ASP A 171 -3.23 26.12 2.91
N ILE A 172 -4.24 26.95 2.62
CA ILE A 172 -4.75 27.15 1.26
C ILE A 172 -3.61 27.60 0.34
N PRO A 173 -3.54 27.11 -0.91
CA PRO A 173 -4.51 26.29 -1.63
C PRO A 173 -4.25 24.77 -1.53
N ARG A 174 -3.36 24.30 -0.64
CA ARG A 174 -2.96 22.90 -0.52
C ARG A 174 -4.10 22.06 -0.01
N ILE A 175 -4.16 20.82 -0.46
CA ILE A 175 -5.25 19.88 -0.13
C ILE A 175 -4.66 18.58 0.39
N ILE A 176 -5.27 18.08 1.46
CA ILE A 176 -5.08 16.74 1.99
C ILE A 176 -6.43 16.04 1.94
N ASN A 177 -6.47 14.81 1.48
CA ASN A 177 -7.68 14.02 1.53
C ASN A 177 -7.95 13.56 2.97
N TYR A 178 -8.76 14.31 3.68
CA TYR A 178 -9.27 13.90 4.98
C TYR A 178 -10.43 12.91 4.82
N ILE A 179 -10.63 12.08 5.85
CA ILE A 179 -11.80 11.22 5.95
C ILE A 179 -13.03 12.10 6.19
N ASP A 180 -13.78 12.33 5.13
CA ASP A 180 -15.05 13.03 5.10
C ASP A 180 -15.99 12.29 4.15
N LYS A 181 -17.13 11.79 4.67
CA LYS A 181 -18.02 10.93 3.89
C LYS A 181 -18.63 11.61 2.67
N GLU A 182 -18.89 12.92 2.72
CA GLU A 182 -19.44 13.64 1.56
C GLU A 182 -18.40 13.81 0.47
N ILE A 183 -17.17 14.19 0.83
CA ILE A 183 -16.05 14.28 -0.12
C ILE A 183 -15.74 12.89 -0.71
N MET A 184 -15.60 11.88 0.15
CA MET A 184 -15.32 10.49 -0.27
C MET A 184 -16.39 9.94 -1.20
N LYS A 185 -17.68 10.27 -0.95
CA LYS A 185 -18.79 9.88 -1.82
C LYS A 185 -18.68 10.52 -3.21
N GLY A 186 -18.30 11.79 -3.27
CA GLY A 186 -18.03 12.50 -4.52
C GLY A 186 -16.87 11.84 -5.28
N ASP A 187 -15.74 11.60 -4.61
CA ASP A 187 -14.56 10.97 -5.20
C ASP A 187 -14.87 9.55 -5.73
N ILE A 188 -15.67 8.76 -5.00
CA ILE A 188 -16.07 7.42 -5.45
C ILE A 188 -17.03 7.51 -6.66
N ALA A 189 -17.93 8.51 -6.68
CA ALA A 189 -18.77 8.72 -7.85
C ALA A 189 -17.97 9.10 -9.07
N GLU A 190 -16.99 9.99 -8.94
CA GLU A 190 -16.04 10.34 -10.01
C GLU A 190 -15.20 9.13 -10.44
N ALA A 191 -14.67 8.36 -9.48
CA ALA A 191 -13.93 7.12 -9.75
C ALA A 191 -14.70 6.17 -10.66
N LYS A 192 -16.00 6.02 -10.46
CA LYS A 192 -16.87 5.16 -11.29
C LYS A 192 -16.98 5.63 -12.74
N LEU A 193 -16.82 6.91 -13.03
CA LEU A 193 -16.86 7.45 -14.39
C LEU A 193 -15.69 6.93 -15.25
N PHE A 194 -14.58 6.55 -14.63
CA PHE A 194 -13.46 5.89 -15.30
C PHE A 194 -13.75 4.44 -15.67
N ASN A 195 -14.92 3.91 -15.30
CA ASN A 195 -15.32 2.51 -15.52
C ASN A 195 -14.21 1.52 -15.06
N PRO A 196 -13.78 1.58 -13.78
CA PRO A 196 -12.67 0.78 -13.27
C PRO A 196 -13.06 -0.69 -13.10
N ASP A 197 -12.06 -1.56 -13.16
CA ASP A 197 -12.22 -2.97 -12.77
C ASP A 197 -12.30 -3.10 -11.25
N PHE A 198 -11.51 -2.31 -10.50
CA PHE A 198 -11.56 -2.28 -9.04
C PHE A 198 -11.32 -0.86 -8.52
N ILE A 199 -12.00 -0.52 -7.42
CA ILE A 199 -11.78 0.70 -6.62
C ILE A 199 -11.18 0.28 -5.28
N ILE A 200 -10.00 0.83 -4.95
CA ILE A 200 -9.25 0.55 -3.73
C ILE A 200 -9.17 1.82 -2.90
N ALA A 201 -9.64 1.77 -1.65
CA ALA A 201 -9.51 2.85 -0.69
C ALA A 201 -8.41 2.53 0.34
N ASN A 202 -7.38 3.35 0.37
CA ASN A 202 -6.30 3.26 1.34
C ASN A 202 -6.57 4.26 2.46
N MET A 203 -6.69 3.74 3.69
CA MET A 203 -7.20 4.49 4.84
C MET A 203 -6.14 4.60 5.92
N HIS A 204 -5.76 5.83 6.27
CA HIS A 204 -4.91 6.10 7.42
C HIS A 204 -5.80 6.49 8.60
N TRP A 205 -6.10 5.54 9.49
CA TRP A 205 -7.21 5.62 10.42
C TRP A 205 -7.04 4.79 11.69
N GLY A 206 -8.00 4.92 12.62
CA GLY A 206 -8.07 4.11 13.85
C GLY A 206 -7.30 4.74 15.01
N LEU A 207 -6.97 3.91 16.00
CA LEU A 207 -6.23 4.30 17.19
C LEU A 207 -4.87 3.61 17.19
N GLU A 208 -3.82 4.36 17.51
CA GLU A 208 -2.47 3.81 17.63
C GLU A 208 -2.43 2.68 18.65
N TYR A 209 -1.71 1.60 18.29
CA TYR A 209 -1.40 0.44 19.13
C TYR A 209 -2.58 -0.48 19.47
N GLU A 210 -3.78 -0.15 19.01
CA GLU A 210 -4.94 -1.00 19.20
C GLU A 210 -4.97 -2.13 18.16
N ARG A 211 -4.93 -3.39 18.63
CA ARG A 211 -4.93 -4.58 17.76
C ARG A 211 -6.31 -4.96 17.23
N ILE A 212 -7.34 -4.43 17.85
CA ILE A 212 -8.74 -4.65 17.44
C ILE A 212 -9.24 -3.37 16.78
N PRO A 213 -9.77 -3.44 15.54
CA PRO A 213 -10.27 -2.25 14.87
C PRO A 213 -11.42 -1.63 15.65
N SER A 214 -11.41 -0.30 15.75
CA SER A 214 -12.45 0.45 16.43
C SER A 214 -13.81 0.28 15.75
N ARG A 215 -14.86 0.69 16.44
CA ARG A 215 -16.22 0.69 15.86
C ARG A 215 -16.27 1.60 14.62
N GLU A 216 -15.64 2.76 14.68
CA GLU A 216 -15.59 3.74 13.59
C GLU A 216 -14.89 3.17 12.35
N GLN A 217 -13.78 2.43 12.53
CA GLN A 217 -13.10 1.74 11.42
C GLN A 217 -14.03 0.74 10.74
N ARG A 218 -14.75 -0.08 11.52
CA ARG A 218 -15.69 -1.09 10.98
C ARG A 218 -16.86 -0.46 10.24
N GLU A 219 -17.49 0.56 10.84
CA GLU A 219 -18.62 1.26 10.24
C GLU A 219 -18.22 1.99 8.95
N LEU A 220 -17.00 2.58 8.92
CA LEU A 220 -16.48 3.26 7.75
C LEU A 220 -16.10 2.25 6.64
N ALA A 221 -15.47 1.12 6.98
CA ALA A 221 -15.21 0.05 6.02
C ALA A 221 -16.51 -0.44 5.37
N ASP A 222 -17.51 -0.75 6.17
CA ASP A 222 -18.82 -1.18 5.66
C ASP A 222 -19.50 -0.13 4.77
N TRP A 223 -19.36 1.15 5.13
CA TRP A 223 -19.87 2.25 4.33
C TRP A 223 -19.15 2.33 2.99
N LEU A 224 -17.81 2.28 2.96
CA LEU A 224 -17.02 2.28 1.73
C LEU A 224 -17.41 1.14 0.79
N LEU A 225 -17.56 -0.07 1.31
CA LEU A 225 -17.98 -1.23 0.53
C LEU A 225 -19.40 -1.03 -0.06
N ARG A 226 -20.33 -0.42 0.71
CA ARG A 226 -21.67 -0.06 0.20
C ARG A 226 -21.61 1.03 -0.88
N GLN A 227 -20.64 1.94 -0.83
CA GLN A 227 -20.42 2.93 -1.90
C GLN A 227 -19.81 2.33 -3.16
N GLY A 228 -19.34 1.07 -3.13
CA GLY A 228 -18.79 0.37 -4.30
C GLY A 228 -17.28 0.33 -4.34
N VAL A 229 -16.61 0.60 -3.22
CA VAL A 229 -15.20 0.26 -3.04
C VAL A 229 -15.08 -1.26 -2.95
N ASP A 230 -14.06 -1.83 -3.56
CA ASP A 230 -13.82 -3.28 -3.60
C ASP A 230 -12.82 -3.73 -2.54
N LEU A 231 -11.74 -2.96 -2.34
CA LEU A 231 -10.73 -3.22 -1.33
C LEU A 231 -10.56 -2.00 -0.43
N VAL A 232 -10.52 -2.25 0.89
CA VAL A 232 -10.19 -1.24 1.91
C VAL A 232 -8.92 -1.68 2.60
N ILE A 233 -7.86 -0.85 2.51
CA ILE A 233 -6.53 -1.16 3.03
C ILE A 233 -6.16 -0.11 4.07
N GLY A 234 -5.98 -0.52 5.31
CA GLY A 234 -5.74 0.34 6.46
C GLY A 234 -4.27 0.41 6.89
N SER A 235 -3.90 1.58 7.43
CA SER A 235 -2.62 1.94 8.04
C SER A 235 -2.86 2.86 9.23
N HIS A 236 -1.83 3.26 10.00
CA HIS A 236 -1.82 4.15 11.16
C HIS A 236 -1.75 3.45 12.54
N PRO A 237 -2.47 2.36 12.86
CA PRO A 237 -2.38 1.77 14.21
C PRO A 237 -0.97 1.30 14.60
N HIS A 238 -0.03 1.21 13.65
CA HIS A 238 1.34 0.71 13.81
C HIS A 238 1.43 -0.75 14.28
N VAL A 239 0.29 -1.40 14.40
CA VAL A 239 0.13 -2.83 14.72
C VAL A 239 -0.79 -3.49 13.71
N VAL A 240 -0.58 -4.77 13.47
CA VAL A 240 -1.45 -5.53 12.57
C VAL A 240 -2.83 -5.69 13.20
N GLN A 241 -3.86 -5.37 12.43
CA GLN A 241 -5.26 -5.60 12.79
C GLN A 241 -5.87 -6.68 11.87
N PRO A 242 -7.03 -7.26 12.21
CA PRO A 242 -7.72 -8.28 11.41
C PRO A 242 -7.91 -7.91 9.94
N MET A 243 -8.03 -8.95 9.11
CA MET A 243 -8.36 -8.86 7.69
C MET A 243 -9.61 -9.70 7.41
N GLU A 244 -10.47 -9.22 6.51
CA GLU A 244 -11.73 -9.86 6.16
C GLU A 244 -11.84 -10.00 4.63
N LEU A 245 -11.85 -11.24 4.13
CA LEU A 245 -12.20 -11.53 2.74
C LEU A 245 -13.68 -11.90 2.69
N ARG A 246 -14.49 -11.02 2.11
CA ARG A 246 -15.94 -11.19 1.95
C ARG A 246 -16.24 -11.65 0.53
N ARG A 247 -16.51 -12.94 0.34
CA ARG A 247 -16.84 -13.50 -0.96
C ARG A 247 -18.21 -12.99 -1.43
N GLY A 248 -18.27 -12.53 -2.65
CA GLY A 248 -19.51 -12.18 -3.31
C GLY A 248 -20.33 -13.43 -3.68
N LYS A 249 -21.66 -13.31 -3.62
CA LYS A 249 -22.56 -14.28 -4.25
C LYS A 249 -22.40 -14.21 -5.77
N GLU A 250 -23.01 -15.15 -6.49
CA GLU A 250 -22.98 -15.16 -7.95
C GLU A 250 -23.37 -13.79 -8.53
N GLY A 251 -22.48 -13.23 -9.37
CA GLY A 251 -22.62 -11.90 -9.96
C GLY A 251 -22.18 -10.72 -9.07
N VAL A 252 -21.79 -10.95 -7.81
CA VAL A 252 -21.27 -9.91 -6.89
C VAL A 252 -19.75 -10.03 -6.78
N THR A 253 -19.07 -8.89 -6.85
CA THR A 253 -17.60 -8.81 -6.69
C THR A 253 -17.19 -9.15 -5.26
N ASP A 254 -16.10 -9.91 -5.11
CA ASP A 254 -15.47 -10.13 -3.81
C ASP A 254 -14.98 -8.81 -3.20
N ARG A 255 -14.97 -8.75 -1.86
CA ARG A 255 -14.51 -7.59 -1.09
C ARG A 255 -13.38 -7.99 -0.14
N LEU A 256 -12.41 -7.11 0.04
CA LEU A 256 -11.35 -7.29 1.03
C LEU A 256 -11.27 -6.06 1.95
N VAL A 257 -11.21 -6.30 3.24
CA VAL A 257 -10.88 -5.29 4.25
C VAL A 257 -9.63 -5.71 5.01
N VAL A 258 -8.61 -4.88 5.00
CA VAL A 258 -7.43 -4.98 5.87
C VAL A 258 -7.49 -3.78 6.80
N TYR A 259 -7.75 -3.98 8.08
CA TYR A 259 -7.94 -2.85 9.00
C TYR A 259 -6.63 -2.13 9.33
N SER A 260 -5.52 -2.85 9.44
CA SER A 260 -4.17 -2.26 9.53
C SER A 260 -3.11 -3.27 9.11
N LEU A 261 -2.18 -2.78 8.29
CA LEU A 261 -1.00 -3.53 7.87
C LEU A 261 0.13 -3.52 8.91
N GLY A 262 0.06 -2.64 9.93
CA GLY A 262 1.15 -2.39 10.86
C GLY A 262 2.33 -1.67 10.20
N ASN A 263 3.50 -1.71 10.86
CA ASN A 263 4.71 -1.06 10.36
C ASN A 263 5.39 -1.88 9.26
N PHE A 264 5.64 -1.24 8.11
CA PHE A 264 6.53 -1.80 7.09
C PHE A 264 7.99 -1.66 7.53
N ILE A 265 8.38 -0.45 7.93
CA ILE A 265 9.67 -0.19 8.56
C ILE A 265 9.54 0.97 9.54
N SER A 266 10.02 0.78 10.77
CA SER A 266 10.09 1.82 11.78
C SER A 266 11.17 1.48 12.81
N ASN A 267 11.55 2.44 13.68
CA ASN A 267 12.37 2.16 14.86
C ASN A 267 11.53 2.18 16.15
N MET A 268 10.25 1.97 16.05
CA MET A 268 9.39 1.85 17.23
C MET A 268 9.78 0.62 18.06
N SER A 269 9.62 0.71 19.37
CA SER A 269 10.00 -0.36 20.33
C SER A 269 8.84 -0.80 21.23
N ARG A 270 7.65 -0.23 21.03
CA ARG A 270 6.45 -0.67 21.73
C ARG A 270 6.09 -2.09 21.26
N GLU A 271 5.49 -2.87 22.12
CA GLU A 271 5.03 -4.23 21.81
C GLU A 271 4.17 -4.26 20.53
N HIS A 272 4.43 -5.20 19.65
CA HIS A 272 3.77 -5.40 18.33
C HIS A 272 4.00 -4.29 17.29
N THR A 273 4.88 -3.29 17.55
CA THR A 273 5.19 -2.25 16.55
C THR A 273 6.48 -2.50 15.77
N ASP A 274 7.14 -3.60 16.03
CA ASP A 274 8.41 -4.00 15.43
C ASP A 274 8.27 -4.74 14.09
N GLY A 275 7.05 -4.78 13.53
CA GLY A 275 6.76 -5.39 12.24
C GLY A 275 5.34 -5.16 11.77
N GLY A 276 4.99 -5.84 10.71
CA GLY A 276 3.71 -5.73 10.06
C GLY A 276 3.46 -6.87 9.09
N VAL A 277 2.58 -6.62 8.13
CA VAL A 277 2.29 -7.57 7.05
C VAL A 277 2.40 -6.88 5.69
N MET A 278 2.91 -7.61 4.71
CA MET A 278 2.70 -7.31 3.30
C MET A 278 1.53 -8.16 2.81
N VAL A 279 0.51 -7.53 2.27
CA VAL A 279 -0.68 -8.23 1.72
C VAL A 279 -0.59 -8.24 0.21
N LYS A 280 -0.59 -9.44 -0.39
CA LYS A 280 -0.57 -9.65 -1.84
C LYS A 280 -1.93 -10.14 -2.30
N VAL A 281 -2.58 -9.35 -3.15
CA VAL A 281 -3.91 -9.64 -3.70
C VAL A 281 -3.77 -9.92 -5.19
N VAL A 282 -4.29 -11.06 -5.64
CA VAL A 282 -4.41 -11.37 -7.05
C VAL A 282 -5.86 -11.11 -7.46
N LEU A 283 -6.04 -10.12 -8.31
CA LEU A 283 -7.32 -9.73 -8.89
C LEU A 283 -7.55 -10.45 -10.20
N GLY A 284 -8.77 -10.91 -10.45
CA GLY A 284 -9.15 -11.60 -11.65
C GLY A 284 -10.36 -10.97 -12.34
N ARG A 285 -10.41 -11.14 -13.68
CA ARG A 285 -11.52 -10.72 -14.50
C ARG A 285 -11.90 -11.83 -15.49
N LYS A 286 -13.20 -12.08 -15.63
CA LYS A 286 -13.74 -12.97 -16.65
C LYS A 286 -15.02 -12.35 -17.23
N GLY A 287 -14.92 -11.76 -18.41
CA GLY A 287 -15.99 -10.93 -18.96
C GLY A 287 -16.29 -9.74 -18.04
N LEU A 288 -17.53 -9.60 -17.60
CA LEU A 288 -17.96 -8.55 -16.67
C LEU A 288 -17.74 -8.92 -15.18
N ARG A 289 -17.42 -10.18 -14.89
CA ARG A 289 -17.20 -10.64 -13.51
C ARG A 289 -15.80 -10.26 -13.05
N ARG A 290 -15.72 -9.62 -11.89
CA ARG A 290 -14.51 -9.23 -11.17
C ARG A 290 -14.46 -10.00 -9.85
N TYR A 291 -13.31 -10.51 -9.46
CA TYR A 291 -13.17 -11.32 -8.27
C TYR A 291 -11.74 -11.30 -7.74
N ILE A 292 -11.57 -11.70 -6.50
CA ILE A 292 -10.28 -11.88 -5.86
C ILE A 292 -9.89 -13.36 -6.02
N VAL A 293 -8.86 -13.61 -6.85
CA VAL A 293 -8.33 -14.97 -7.07
C VAL A 293 -7.72 -15.49 -5.78
N SER A 294 -6.87 -14.66 -5.15
CA SER A 294 -6.26 -14.96 -3.85
C SER A 294 -5.92 -13.67 -3.10
N ALA A 295 -5.93 -13.77 -1.78
CA ALA A 295 -5.35 -12.79 -0.89
C ALA A 295 -4.41 -13.52 0.07
N GLN A 296 -3.13 -13.16 0.06
CA GLN A 296 -2.07 -13.78 0.85
C GLN A 296 -1.38 -12.69 1.66
N TYR A 297 -0.77 -13.06 2.77
CA TYR A 297 0.06 -12.13 3.54
C TYR A 297 1.39 -12.76 3.93
N SER A 298 2.41 -11.92 4.01
CA SER A 298 3.72 -12.25 4.54
C SER A 298 3.97 -11.41 5.78
N LEU A 299 4.26 -12.06 6.90
CA LEU A 299 4.68 -11.38 8.11
C LEU A 299 6.10 -10.85 7.90
N ILE A 300 6.31 -9.57 8.22
CA ILE A 300 7.61 -8.92 8.17
C ILE A 300 7.98 -8.37 9.53
N TYR A 301 9.28 -8.25 9.77
CA TYR A 301 9.84 -7.80 11.02
C TYR A 301 10.98 -6.80 10.77
N SER A 302 11.00 -5.72 11.52
CA SER A 302 12.10 -4.74 11.56
C SER A 302 13.24 -5.29 12.41
N SER A 303 14.05 -6.17 11.81
CA SER A 303 15.13 -6.87 12.50
C SER A 303 16.25 -5.89 12.87
N ARG A 304 16.62 -5.88 14.15
CA ARG A 304 17.77 -5.15 14.64
C ARG A 304 19.03 -6.00 14.49
N TYR A 305 20.08 -5.44 13.90
CA TYR A 305 21.36 -6.11 13.69
C TYR A 305 22.53 -5.14 13.89
N LYS A 306 23.74 -5.65 14.04
CA LYS A 306 24.94 -4.82 14.03
C LYS A 306 25.44 -4.68 12.60
N ASN A 307 25.56 -3.44 12.13
CA ASN A 307 26.12 -3.14 10.81
C ASN A 307 27.66 -3.32 10.83
N GLU A 308 28.33 -3.10 9.69
CA GLU A 308 29.78 -3.26 9.54
C GLU A 308 30.61 -2.36 10.49
N GLN A 309 30.02 -1.24 10.97
CA GLN A 309 30.63 -0.35 11.93
C GLN A 309 30.32 -0.74 13.40
N GLY A 310 29.66 -1.90 13.61
CA GLY A 310 29.29 -2.39 14.93
C GLY A 310 28.09 -1.64 15.55
N LYS A 311 27.47 -0.71 14.83
CA LYS A 311 26.27 0.02 15.29
C LYS A 311 25.01 -0.80 15.06
N GLU A 312 24.06 -0.73 16.00
CA GLU A 312 22.77 -1.36 15.82
C GLU A 312 21.97 -0.63 14.74
N ASP A 313 21.51 -1.36 13.75
CA ASP A 313 20.77 -0.87 12.60
C ASP A 313 19.53 -1.75 12.36
N ILE A 314 18.67 -1.37 11.41
CA ILE A 314 17.38 -1.99 11.16
C ILE A 314 17.28 -2.42 9.69
N ARG A 315 16.70 -3.60 9.47
CA ARG A 315 16.33 -4.06 8.12
C ARG A 315 15.02 -4.81 8.16
N VAL A 316 14.25 -4.72 7.10
CA VAL A 316 13.02 -5.49 6.94
C VAL A 316 13.36 -6.92 6.52
N VAL A 317 12.86 -7.88 7.28
CA VAL A 317 13.05 -9.31 6.97
C VAL A 317 11.71 -10.06 7.04
N PRO A 318 11.51 -11.10 6.23
CA PRO A 318 10.38 -12.02 6.44
C PRO A 318 10.49 -12.67 7.83
N ALA A 319 9.41 -12.68 8.61
CA ALA A 319 9.42 -13.26 9.95
C ALA A 319 9.79 -14.76 9.95
N ALA A 320 9.44 -15.48 8.89
CA ALA A 320 9.80 -16.89 8.71
C ALA A 320 11.32 -17.12 8.65
N SER A 321 12.10 -16.17 8.13
CA SER A 321 13.56 -16.28 8.05
C SER A 321 14.22 -16.20 9.44
N TRP A 322 13.58 -15.51 10.38
CA TRP A 322 14.05 -15.37 11.75
C TRP A 322 13.86 -16.66 12.58
N LEU A 323 12.84 -17.45 12.25
CA LEU A 323 12.54 -18.72 12.94
C LEU A 323 13.47 -19.89 12.51
N GLY A 324 14.48 -19.64 11.68
CA GLY A 324 15.48 -20.64 11.26
C GLY A 324 14.91 -21.80 10.43
N LYS A 325 13.72 -21.65 9.88
CA LYS A 325 13.08 -22.64 9.01
C LYS A 325 12.94 -22.06 7.61
N ASN A 326 13.63 -22.68 6.65
CA ASN A 326 13.37 -22.52 5.22
C ASN A 326 11.95 -23.02 4.89
N GLN A 327 10.93 -22.24 5.22
CA GLN A 327 9.59 -22.49 4.74
C GLN A 327 9.12 -21.24 4.01
N ASN A 328 8.87 -21.40 2.69
CA ASN A 328 8.01 -20.53 1.92
C ASN A 328 6.60 -20.58 2.54
N SER A 329 6.38 -19.86 3.62
CA SER A 329 5.06 -19.75 4.23
C SER A 329 4.29 -18.60 3.58
N SER A 330 3.85 -18.82 2.34
CA SER A 330 2.69 -18.12 1.83
C SER A 330 1.47 -18.72 2.55
N PHE A 331 0.95 -18.04 3.55
CA PHE A 331 -0.34 -18.42 4.13
C PHE A 331 -1.44 -17.91 3.21
N SER A 332 -2.19 -18.82 2.60
CA SER A 332 -3.46 -18.44 1.99
C SER A 332 -4.41 -18.04 3.13
N VAL A 333 -5.12 -16.92 2.95
CA VAL A 333 -6.23 -16.55 3.85
C VAL A 333 -7.35 -17.55 3.57
N ASP A 334 -7.27 -18.73 4.19
CA ASP A 334 -8.39 -19.66 4.23
C ASP A 334 -9.45 -19.11 5.18
N SER A 335 -10.69 -19.39 4.85
CA SER A 335 -11.91 -18.94 5.53
C SER A 335 -11.99 -19.21 7.05
N ALA A 336 -11.02 -19.93 7.63
CA ALA A 336 -10.93 -20.22 9.05
C ALA A 336 -10.42 -19.06 9.93
N LEU A 337 -9.76 -18.04 9.38
CA LEU A 337 -9.29 -16.85 10.11
C LEU A 337 -10.28 -15.67 10.08
N ILE A 338 -11.49 -15.90 9.55
CA ILE A 338 -12.50 -14.86 9.30
C ILE A 338 -13.56 -14.81 10.41
N LYS A 339 -13.35 -15.47 11.52
CA LYS A 339 -14.30 -15.38 12.65
C LYS A 339 -13.61 -14.83 13.88
N TYR A 340 -13.68 -13.52 14.02
CA TYR A 340 -13.82 -12.84 15.33
C TYR A 340 -14.52 -11.50 15.14
#